data_b6c9245e311c625244bd0cfc1281d871
#
_entry.id   b6c9245e311c625244bd0cfc1281d871
#
_cell.length_a   1.000
_cell.length_b   1.000
_cell.length_c   1.000
_cell.angle_alpha   90.00
_cell.angle_beta   90.00
_cell.angle_gamma   90.00
#
_symmetry.space_group_name_H-M   'P 1'
#
loop_
_entity.id
_entity.type
_entity.pdbx_description
1 polymer ?
#
loop_
_entity_poly.entity_id
_entity_poly.type
_entity_poly.pdbx_seq_one_letter_code
_entity_poly.pdbx_strand_id
1 'polypeptide(L)'
;MKLPEKILYAHEHTTIDLSGPKKNIDCRLDDFDATAAEYRRLAEHGVVGIIDQTNRGMGRNVAYVQKMAAQAGVEITHATGYYKEPFLPPECYTLTEQQLCDIMVKELTEGIEGTGVRATVIGEIGTSKDITET
;
A
#
# COMPACT_ATOMS: atom_id res chain seq x y z
N MET A 1 30.92 -1.72 -5.10
CA MET A 1 30.06 -0.54 -4.87
C MET A 1 29.66 -0.57 -3.40
N LYS A 2 29.89 0.52 -2.64
CA LYS A 2 29.48 0.59 -1.24
C LYS A 2 28.00 0.98 -1.23
N LEU A 3 27.14 0.20 -0.57
CA LEU A 3 25.72 0.57 -0.41
C LEU A 3 25.59 1.82 0.47
N PRO A 4 24.57 2.66 0.28
CA PRO A 4 24.28 3.78 1.16
C PRO A 4 24.01 3.26 2.59
N GLU A 5 24.31 4.10 3.59
CA GLU A 5 24.10 3.73 5.00
C GLU A 5 22.61 3.62 5.39
N LYS A 6 21.74 4.25 4.61
CA LYS A 6 20.29 4.21 4.79
C LYS A 6 19.61 3.96 3.46
N ILE A 7 18.73 2.97 3.42
CA ILE A 7 17.98 2.57 2.23
C ILE A 7 16.49 2.76 2.50
N LEU A 8 15.80 3.40 1.57
CA LEU A 8 14.34 3.48 1.54
C LEU A 8 13.83 2.64 0.36
N TYR A 9 12.95 1.69 0.64
CA TYR A 9 12.20 0.97 -0.39
C TYR A 9 10.98 1.80 -0.77
N ALA A 10 10.97 2.31 -1.99
CA ALA A 10 9.96 3.24 -2.47
C ALA A 10 8.68 2.56 -2.98
N HIS A 11 8.69 1.24 -3.17
CA HIS A 11 7.54 0.51 -3.66
C HIS A 11 7.56 -0.93 -3.18
N GLU A 12 6.73 -1.23 -2.20
CA GLU A 12 6.51 -2.57 -1.67
C GLU A 12 5.03 -2.78 -1.33
N HIS A 13 4.66 -4.04 -1.18
CA HIS A 13 3.37 -4.45 -0.65
C HIS A 13 3.60 -5.34 0.58
N THR A 14 3.39 -4.80 1.76
CA THR A 14 3.50 -5.54 3.03
C THR A 14 2.41 -6.60 3.16
N THR A 15 1.25 -6.30 2.65
CA THR A 15 0.12 -7.22 2.44
C THR A 15 -0.70 -6.71 1.25
N ILE A 16 -1.18 -7.62 0.42
CA ILE A 16 -1.98 -7.27 -0.74
C ILE A 16 -2.93 -8.43 -1.07
N ASP A 17 -4.13 -8.14 -1.53
CA ASP A 17 -5.07 -9.15 -2.01
C ASP A 17 -5.66 -8.76 -3.37
N LEU A 18 -5.14 -9.37 -4.40
CA LEU A 18 -5.61 -9.28 -5.78
C LEU A 18 -6.28 -10.58 -6.23
N SER A 19 -6.47 -11.54 -5.32
CA SER A 19 -6.91 -12.90 -5.63
C SER A 19 -8.32 -12.97 -6.23
N GLY A 20 -9.23 -12.11 -5.79
CA GLY A 20 -10.59 -12.04 -6.30
C GLY A 20 -10.64 -11.69 -7.78
N PRO A 21 -10.19 -10.49 -8.20
CA PRO A 21 -10.18 -10.10 -9.61
C PRO A 21 -9.30 -11.00 -10.49
N LYS A 22 -8.18 -11.50 -9.96
CA LYS A 22 -7.27 -12.42 -10.68
C LYS A 22 -7.78 -13.86 -10.73
N LYS A 23 -8.78 -14.23 -9.90
CA LYS A 23 -9.25 -15.61 -9.73
C LYS A 23 -8.11 -16.59 -9.44
N ASN A 24 -7.12 -16.14 -8.68
CA ASN A 24 -5.93 -16.90 -8.31
C ASN A 24 -5.49 -16.55 -6.88
N ILE A 25 -5.51 -17.54 -6.00
CA ILE A 25 -5.13 -17.36 -4.59
C ILE A 25 -3.64 -16.96 -4.43
N ASP A 26 -2.77 -17.34 -5.36
CA ASP A 26 -1.36 -16.96 -5.33
C ASP A 26 -1.11 -15.45 -5.51
N CYS A 27 -2.18 -14.69 -5.88
CA CYS A 27 -2.15 -13.23 -5.94
C CYS A 27 -2.52 -12.57 -4.60
N ARG A 28 -2.41 -13.28 -3.49
CA ARG A 28 -2.59 -12.79 -2.14
C ARG A 28 -1.31 -12.98 -1.33
N LEU A 29 -0.87 -11.90 -0.70
CA LEU A 29 0.27 -11.89 0.22
C LEU A 29 -0.23 -11.53 1.62
N ASP A 30 -0.27 -12.50 2.53
CA ASP A 30 -0.74 -12.33 3.90
C ASP A 30 -0.01 -13.21 4.93
N ASP A 31 1.14 -13.77 4.57
CA ASP A 31 2.01 -14.48 5.50
C ASP A 31 2.79 -13.48 6.37
N PHE A 32 2.22 -13.19 7.53
CA PHE A 32 2.77 -12.22 8.46
C PHE A 32 4.17 -12.58 8.95
N ASP A 33 4.39 -13.83 9.32
CA ASP A 33 5.64 -14.25 9.96
C ASP A 33 6.78 -14.30 8.94
N ALA A 34 6.54 -14.79 7.74
CA ALA A 34 7.51 -14.78 6.66
C ALA A 34 7.88 -13.36 6.25
N THR A 35 6.92 -12.47 6.06
CA THR A 35 7.16 -11.06 5.72
C THR A 35 7.92 -10.34 6.83
N ALA A 36 7.56 -10.56 8.11
CA ALA A 36 8.28 -9.97 9.24
C ALA A 36 9.73 -10.45 9.34
N ALA A 37 9.98 -11.72 9.03
CA ALA A 37 11.34 -12.26 8.99
C ALA A 37 12.16 -11.61 7.87
N GLU A 38 11.57 -11.42 6.69
CA GLU A 38 12.21 -10.75 5.57
C GLU A 38 12.53 -9.28 5.88
N TYR A 39 11.57 -8.54 6.45
CA TYR A 39 11.76 -7.13 6.77
C TYR A 39 12.81 -6.92 7.87
N ARG A 40 12.94 -7.84 8.85
CA ARG A 40 14.07 -7.81 9.80
C ARG A 40 15.41 -7.98 9.09
N ARG A 41 15.51 -8.91 8.13
CA ARG A 41 16.73 -9.08 7.31
C ARG A 41 17.05 -7.83 6.51
N LEU A 42 16.04 -7.17 5.93
CA LEU A 42 16.24 -5.90 5.22
C LEU A 42 16.77 -4.81 6.17
N ALA A 43 16.24 -4.72 7.40
CA ALA A 43 16.73 -3.79 8.41
C ALA A 43 18.22 -4.03 8.76
N GLU A 44 18.63 -5.28 8.90
CA GLU A 44 20.04 -5.66 9.13
C GLU A 44 20.97 -5.23 7.97
N HIS A 45 20.41 -5.05 6.77
CA HIS A 45 21.13 -4.58 5.58
C HIS A 45 20.99 -3.07 5.31
N GLY A 46 20.47 -2.32 6.27
CA GLY A 46 20.40 -0.85 6.22
C GLY A 46 19.10 -0.29 5.65
N VAL A 47 18.05 -1.12 5.44
CA VAL A 47 16.73 -0.61 5.11
C VAL A 47 16.11 0.02 6.36
N VAL A 48 15.83 1.30 6.30
CA VAL A 48 15.26 2.08 7.41
C VAL A 48 13.80 2.42 7.21
N GLY A 49 13.31 2.36 5.98
CA GLY A 49 11.93 2.68 5.66
C GLY A 49 11.43 1.97 4.41
N ILE A 50 10.13 1.76 4.38
CA ILE A 50 9.40 1.12 3.28
C ILE A 50 8.16 1.96 3.00
N ILE A 51 7.88 2.23 1.73
CA ILE A 51 6.61 2.81 1.29
C ILE A 51 5.72 1.66 0.81
N ASP A 52 4.68 1.37 1.57
CA ASP A 52 3.66 0.38 1.19
C ASP A 52 2.69 1.04 0.20
N GLN A 53 2.72 0.58 -1.04
CA GLN A 53 1.91 1.11 -2.14
C GLN A 53 0.53 0.45 -2.23
N THR A 54 0.16 -0.39 -1.27
CA THR A 54 -1.15 -1.02 -1.22
C THR A 54 -2.22 0.00 -0.88
N ASN A 55 -2.95 0.44 -1.87
CA ASN A 55 -4.01 1.43 -1.75
C ASN A 55 -5.42 0.81 -1.68
N ARG A 56 -6.43 1.64 -1.85
CA ARG A 56 -7.84 1.23 -1.81
C ARG A 56 -8.16 0.25 -2.95
N GLY A 57 -8.89 -0.84 -2.62
CA GLY A 57 -9.26 -1.89 -3.58
C GLY A 57 -8.23 -3.03 -3.72
N MET A 58 -7.05 -2.89 -3.12
CA MET A 58 -5.98 -3.88 -3.19
C MET A 58 -5.81 -4.67 -1.89
N GLY A 59 -6.77 -4.64 -0.98
CA GLY A 59 -6.69 -5.32 0.33
C GLY A 59 -5.86 -4.58 1.38
N ARG A 60 -5.73 -3.25 1.27
CA ARG A 60 -5.01 -2.42 2.25
C ARG A 60 -5.47 -2.72 3.68
N ASN A 61 -4.50 -2.94 4.57
CA ASN A 61 -4.75 -3.21 5.99
C ASN A 61 -3.76 -2.46 6.88
N VAL A 62 -4.13 -1.26 7.30
CA VAL A 62 -3.26 -0.37 8.10
C VAL A 62 -2.82 -1.03 9.42
N ALA A 63 -3.73 -1.68 10.13
CA ALA A 63 -3.41 -2.32 11.42
C ALA A 63 -2.38 -3.45 11.26
N TYR A 64 -2.52 -4.27 10.20
CA TYR A 64 -1.56 -5.32 9.86
C TYR A 64 -0.17 -4.72 9.59
N VAL A 65 -0.10 -3.68 8.75
CA VAL A 65 1.16 -3.02 8.38
C VAL A 65 1.83 -2.35 9.58
N GLN A 66 1.06 -1.67 10.44
CA GLN A 66 1.60 -1.05 11.65
C GLN A 66 2.18 -2.10 12.64
N LYS A 67 1.48 -3.23 12.79
CA LYS A 67 1.99 -4.36 13.58
C LYS A 67 3.28 -4.93 12.97
N MET A 68 3.33 -5.03 11.65
CA MET A 68 4.52 -5.49 10.89
C MET A 68 5.71 -4.55 11.12
N ALA A 69 5.51 -3.24 10.97
CA ALA A 69 6.53 -2.21 11.18
C ALA A 69 7.16 -2.32 12.58
N ALA A 70 6.31 -2.43 13.61
CA ALA A 70 6.75 -2.59 14.99
C ALA A 70 7.56 -3.88 15.22
N GLN A 71 7.15 -4.99 14.60
CA GLN A 71 7.82 -6.29 14.77
C GLN A 71 9.13 -6.39 13.99
N ALA A 72 9.21 -5.75 12.83
CA ALA A 72 10.38 -5.80 11.97
C ALA A 72 11.45 -4.72 12.32
N GLY A 73 11.04 -3.66 13.03
CA GLY A 73 11.95 -2.57 13.39
C GLY A 73 12.27 -1.65 12.20
N VAL A 74 11.36 -1.56 11.22
CA VAL A 74 11.45 -0.64 10.07
C VAL A 74 10.25 0.30 10.07
N GLU A 75 10.45 1.53 9.60
CA GLU A 75 9.35 2.44 9.36
C GLU A 75 8.60 2.01 8.09
N ILE A 76 7.26 1.86 8.17
CA ILE A 76 6.45 1.59 7.00
C ILE A 76 5.40 2.68 6.88
N THR A 77 5.42 3.39 5.77
CA THR A 77 4.45 4.43 5.44
C THR A 77 3.43 3.91 4.44
N HIS A 78 2.28 4.58 4.36
CA HIS A 78 1.15 4.13 3.58
C HIS A 78 0.88 5.04 2.38
N ALA A 79 0.32 4.45 1.33
CA ALA A 79 -0.19 5.16 0.19
C ALA A 79 -1.72 5.38 0.28
N THR A 80 -2.18 6.42 -0.40
CA THR A 80 -3.58 6.61 -0.78
C THR A 80 -3.71 6.61 -2.29
N GLY A 81 -4.92 6.42 -2.80
CA GLY A 81 -5.17 6.43 -4.24
C GLY A 81 -5.92 5.19 -4.71
N TYR A 82 -5.98 5.05 -6.03
CA TYR A 82 -6.73 4.00 -6.72
C TYR A 82 -5.85 3.42 -7.82
N TYR A 83 -5.74 2.09 -7.89
CA TYR A 83 -4.83 1.45 -8.82
C TYR A 83 -5.35 1.53 -10.27
N LYS A 84 -6.04 0.52 -10.71
CA LYS A 84 -6.65 0.42 -12.05
C LYS A 84 -7.68 -0.72 -12.11
N GLU A 85 -8.41 -0.79 -13.21
CA GLU A 85 -9.23 -1.96 -13.52
C GLU A 85 -8.41 -3.28 -13.54
N PRO A 86 -8.92 -4.38 -13.01
CA PRO A 86 -10.22 -4.55 -12.34
C PRO A 86 -10.14 -4.43 -10.80
N PHE A 87 -9.16 -3.70 -10.27
CA PHE A 87 -8.88 -3.60 -8.83
C PHE A 87 -9.45 -2.34 -8.19
N LEU A 88 -10.20 -1.54 -8.97
CA LEU A 88 -10.86 -0.34 -8.45
C LEU A 88 -11.98 -0.74 -7.47
N PRO A 89 -12.06 -0.10 -6.30
CA PRO A 89 -13.14 -0.34 -5.37
C PRO A 89 -14.47 0.26 -5.88
N PRO A 90 -15.62 -0.20 -5.36
CA PRO A 90 -16.94 0.21 -5.86
C PRO A 90 -17.20 1.72 -5.88
N GLU A 91 -16.59 2.47 -4.98
CA GLU A 91 -16.72 3.93 -4.93
C GLU A 91 -16.22 4.62 -6.19
N CYS A 92 -15.24 4.06 -6.91
CA CYS A 92 -14.75 4.64 -8.17
C CYS A 92 -15.82 4.70 -9.27
N TYR A 93 -16.86 3.88 -9.17
CA TYR A 93 -17.97 3.83 -10.13
C TYR A 93 -19.20 4.64 -9.70
N THR A 94 -19.18 5.21 -8.50
CA THR A 94 -20.36 5.86 -7.90
C THR A 94 -20.10 7.28 -7.40
N LEU A 95 -18.88 7.60 -7.05
CA LEU A 95 -18.47 8.92 -6.57
C LEU A 95 -17.96 9.79 -7.73
N THR A 96 -18.06 11.10 -7.54
CA THR A 96 -17.45 12.07 -8.46
C THR A 96 -15.93 12.15 -8.24
N GLU A 97 -15.21 12.65 -9.24
CA GLU A 97 -13.76 12.93 -9.11
C GLU A 97 -13.43 13.77 -7.87
N GLN A 98 -14.24 14.79 -7.58
CA GLN A 98 -14.04 15.62 -6.40
C GLN A 98 -14.19 14.83 -5.10
N GLN A 99 -15.17 13.95 -5.00
CA GLN A 99 -15.36 13.10 -3.82
C GLN A 99 -14.21 12.09 -3.65
N LEU A 100 -13.71 11.53 -4.73
CA LEU A 100 -12.52 10.66 -4.70
C LEU A 100 -11.28 11.44 -4.28
N CYS A 101 -11.10 12.66 -4.80
CA CYS A 101 -10.03 13.56 -4.39
C CYS A 101 -10.12 13.89 -2.88
N ASP A 102 -11.32 14.22 -2.38
CA ASP A 102 -11.54 14.56 -0.96
C ASP A 102 -11.19 13.39 -0.05
N ILE A 103 -11.45 12.13 -0.47
CA ILE A 103 -11.02 10.94 0.26
C ILE A 103 -9.49 10.89 0.35
N MET A 104 -8.77 11.08 -0.75
CA MET A 104 -7.30 11.06 -0.75
C MET A 104 -6.73 12.18 0.12
N VAL A 105 -7.27 13.40 0.02
CA VAL A 105 -6.86 14.54 0.85
C VAL A 105 -7.08 14.23 2.33
N LYS A 106 -8.21 13.64 2.68
CA LYS A 106 -8.50 13.23 4.06
C LYS A 106 -7.52 12.19 4.57
N GLU A 107 -7.18 11.19 3.78
CA GLU A 107 -6.21 10.16 4.15
C GLU A 107 -4.80 10.74 4.34
N LEU A 108 -4.42 11.76 3.58
CA LEU A 108 -3.14 12.46 3.71
C LEU A 108 -3.08 13.41 4.92
N THR A 109 -4.22 13.98 5.33
CA THR A 109 -4.25 15.06 6.35
C THR A 109 -4.76 14.60 7.71
N GLU A 110 -5.75 13.71 7.74
CA GLU A 110 -6.42 13.26 8.97
C GLU A 110 -6.10 11.80 9.33
N GLY A 111 -6.02 10.93 8.31
CA GLY A 111 -5.72 9.51 8.49
C GLY A 111 -6.62 8.58 7.68
N ILE A 112 -6.09 7.41 7.42
CA ILE A 112 -6.71 6.35 6.64
C ILE A 112 -7.84 5.71 7.46
N GLU A 113 -9.06 5.75 6.94
CA GLU A 113 -10.21 5.00 7.48
C GLU A 113 -10.42 5.16 9.01
N GLY A 114 -10.13 6.34 9.53
CA GLY A 114 -10.31 6.65 10.96
C GLY A 114 -9.24 6.06 11.89
N THR A 115 -8.16 5.49 11.37
CA THR A 115 -7.06 4.94 12.17
C THR A 115 -6.16 5.99 12.80
N GLY A 116 -6.20 7.25 12.31
CA GLY A 116 -5.25 8.30 12.65
C GLY A 116 -3.88 8.15 11.97
N VAL A 117 -3.61 7.05 11.29
CA VAL A 117 -2.39 6.83 10.50
C VAL A 117 -2.57 7.49 9.13
N ARG A 118 -1.73 8.45 8.80
CA ARG A 118 -1.83 9.19 7.54
C ARG A 118 -1.08 8.50 6.41
N ALA A 119 -1.64 8.60 5.20
CA ALA A 119 -0.88 8.31 3.99
C ALA A 119 0.20 9.38 3.78
N THR A 120 1.30 9.02 3.13
CA THR A 120 2.42 9.92 2.82
C THR A 120 2.64 10.13 1.34
N VAL A 121 2.06 9.27 0.52
CA VAL A 121 2.16 9.31 -0.95
C VAL A 121 0.81 8.99 -1.59
N ILE A 122 0.64 9.42 -2.83
CA ILE A 122 -0.48 9.02 -3.69
C ILE A 122 0.07 8.01 -4.69
N GLY A 123 -0.50 6.82 -4.72
CA GLY A 123 -0.07 5.71 -5.59
C GLY A 123 -0.35 4.35 -4.94
N GLU A 124 -0.04 3.20 -5.58
CA GLU A 124 0.34 3.20 -6.99
C GLU A 124 -0.88 3.53 -7.89
N ILE A 125 -0.64 4.23 -8.98
CA ILE A 125 -1.66 4.50 -9.99
C ILE A 125 -1.27 3.74 -11.25
N GLY A 126 -2.14 2.86 -11.71
CA GLY A 126 -1.93 2.10 -12.93
C GLY A 126 -2.87 2.54 -14.04
N THR A 127 -2.44 2.34 -15.27
CA THR A 127 -3.30 2.47 -16.44
C THR A 127 -3.36 1.16 -17.20
N SER A 128 -4.50 0.84 -17.78
CA SER A 128 -4.62 -0.24 -18.74
C SER A 128 -4.20 0.22 -20.14
N LYS A 129 -4.09 -0.73 -21.08
CA LYS A 129 -3.77 -0.40 -22.48
C LYS A 129 -4.75 0.61 -23.09
N ASP A 130 -6.03 0.42 -22.77
CA ASP A 130 -7.10 1.35 -23.13
C ASP A 130 -7.43 2.17 -21.87
N ILE A 131 -7.42 3.48 -21.99
CA ILE A 131 -7.79 4.39 -20.89
C ILE A 131 -9.30 4.27 -20.70
N THR A 132 -9.71 3.89 -19.49
CA THR A 132 -11.13 3.84 -19.10
C THR A 132 -11.64 5.22 -18.70
N GLU A 133 -12.95 5.40 -18.67
CA GLU A 133 -13.57 6.65 -18.21
C GLU A 133 -13.58 6.79 -16.67
N THR A 134 -13.13 5.75 -15.97
CA THR A 134 -13.13 5.66 -14.51
C THR A 134 -11.75 6.01 -13.95
#